data_a377f546e13558f6b08582195fcf6d09
#
_entry.id   a377f546e13558f6b08582195fcf6d09
#
_cell.length_a   1.000
_cell.length_b   1.000
_cell.length_c   1.000
_cell.angle_alpha   90.00
_cell.angle_beta   90.00
_cell.angle_gamma   90.00
#
_symmetry.space_group_name_H-M   'P 1'
#
loop_
_entity.id
_entity.type
_entity.pdbx_description
1 polymer ?
#
loop_
_entity_poly.entity_id
_entity_poly.type
_entity_poly.pdbx_seq_one_letter_code
_entity_poly.pdbx_strand_id
1 'polypeptide(L)'
;LQRRRQRQMCIRDRSKIVSVKAKVYKWTGPVQKIHENFCTNAADIVNQENISNDRWTTYKFHSWLVVEVETSDGFIGLGNAALSPEPCKSVVDTYLAPAIIGESIWDYEHIWQKMYRQTLAWGRKGVGMTAISAVDIAIWDALGKSAKQPVFKLLGGKTKSKLPCYASKLYSQPLDSLAKEAKDYVDQGFKAMKLRLGWGPTDGAEGMHKNIELIKTVRSVVGDNVDLMADVYMGWTFEYAKRMMRLIDNENLRWLEEPVIACLLYTSDAADDVAS
;
A
#
# COMPACT_ATOMS: atom_id res chain seq x y z
N LEU A 1 6.48 21.16 41.24
CA LEU A 1 7.09 20.00 40.54
C LEU A 1 6.33 18.70 40.87
N GLN A 2 6.00 18.42 42.12
CA GLN A 2 5.28 17.20 42.54
C GLN A 2 3.84 17.10 41.96
N ARG A 3 3.07 18.20 41.95
CA ARG A 3 1.71 18.26 41.35
C ARG A 3 1.74 18.11 39.80
N ARG A 4 2.81 18.53 39.14
CA ARG A 4 3.00 18.33 37.71
C ARG A 4 3.35 16.87 37.37
N ARG A 5 4.17 16.22 38.22
CA ARG A 5 4.49 14.78 38.10
C ARG A 5 3.27 13.91 38.40
N GLN A 6 2.46 14.25 39.39
CA GLN A 6 1.20 13.53 39.66
C GLN A 6 0.17 13.69 38.55
N ARG A 7 0.05 14.88 37.90
CA ARG A 7 -0.82 15.06 36.73
C ARG A 7 -0.31 14.29 35.50
N GLN A 8 1.00 14.19 35.27
CA GLN A 8 1.57 13.40 34.20
C GLN A 8 1.43 11.89 34.47
N MET A 9 1.58 11.41 35.69
CA MET A 9 1.26 10.03 36.05
C MET A 9 -0.23 9.70 35.85
N CYS A 10 -1.15 10.60 36.22
CA CYS A 10 -2.59 10.41 36.01
C CYS A 10 -3.01 10.37 34.53
N ILE A 11 -2.26 11.00 33.63
CA ILE A 11 -2.55 10.95 32.18
C ILE A 11 -2.08 9.62 31.59
N ARG A 12 -0.90 9.13 31.98
CA ARG A 12 -0.37 7.83 31.51
C ARG A 12 -1.25 6.65 31.97
N ASP A 13 -1.88 6.73 33.11
CA ASP A 13 -2.73 5.64 33.65
C ASP A 13 -4.17 5.64 33.09
N ARG A 14 -4.59 6.69 32.37
CA ARG A 14 -6.00 6.86 31.96
C ARG A 14 -6.36 6.31 30.62
N SER A 15 -5.39 6.07 29.73
CA SER A 15 -5.66 5.65 28.35
C SER A 15 -5.10 4.25 28.09
N LYS A 16 -5.50 3.28 28.94
CA LYS A 16 -5.11 1.87 28.74
C LYS A 16 -5.99 1.20 27.70
N ILE A 17 -5.40 0.36 26.87
CA ILE A 17 -6.12 -0.47 25.90
C ILE A 17 -6.97 -1.48 26.67
N VAL A 18 -8.28 -1.40 26.55
CA VAL A 18 -9.23 -2.34 27.18
C VAL A 18 -9.81 -3.33 26.20
N SER A 19 -9.81 -3.00 24.92
CA SER A 19 -10.33 -3.87 23.86
C SER A 19 -9.62 -3.62 22.53
N VAL A 20 -9.35 -4.69 21.80
CA VAL A 20 -8.92 -4.65 20.39
C VAL A 20 -9.84 -5.58 19.61
N LYS A 21 -10.56 -5.04 18.65
CA LYS A 21 -11.52 -5.79 17.81
C LYS A 21 -11.13 -5.68 16.36
N ALA A 22 -11.07 -6.80 15.67
CA ALA A 22 -10.79 -6.86 14.24
C ALA A 22 -12.01 -7.41 13.49
N LYS A 23 -12.50 -6.67 12.50
CA LYS A 23 -13.66 -7.05 11.67
C LYS A 23 -13.33 -6.94 10.19
N VAL A 24 -13.69 -7.96 9.43
CA VAL A 24 -13.60 -7.94 7.97
C VAL A 24 -14.91 -7.46 7.39
N TYR A 25 -14.83 -6.40 6.59
CA TYR A 25 -15.96 -5.87 5.83
C TYR A 25 -15.79 -6.26 4.37
N LYS A 26 -16.82 -6.83 3.77
CA LYS A 26 -16.83 -7.24 2.37
C LYS A 26 -17.82 -6.38 1.59
N TRP A 27 -17.41 -5.95 0.41
CA TRP A 27 -18.31 -5.30 -0.53
C TRP A 27 -19.24 -6.35 -1.13
N THR A 28 -20.54 -6.09 -1.11
CA THR A 28 -21.59 -6.97 -1.65
C THR A 28 -22.32 -6.37 -2.85
N GLY A 29 -21.93 -5.17 -3.27
CA GLY A 29 -22.51 -4.49 -4.43
C GLY A 29 -21.93 -4.98 -5.76
N PRO A 30 -22.41 -4.41 -6.89
CA PRO A 30 -21.89 -4.75 -8.19
C PRO A 30 -20.40 -4.40 -8.28
N VAL A 31 -19.63 -5.31 -8.86
CA VAL A 31 -18.21 -5.16 -9.09
C VAL A 31 -18.01 -4.60 -10.49
N GLN A 32 -17.30 -3.47 -10.58
CA GLN A 32 -16.91 -2.94 -11.87
C GLN A 32 -15.85 -3.84 -12.48
N LYS A 33 -16.16 -4.50 -13.60
CA LYS A 33 -15.19 -5.28 -14.36
C LYS A 33 -14.06 -4.36 -14.84
N ILE A 34 -12.85 -4.64 -14.41
CA ILE A 34 -11.66 -4.13 -15.06
C ILE A 34 -11.53 -4.94 -16.35
N HIS A 35 -11.25 -4.31 -17.47
CA HIS A 35 -11.28 -4.85 -18.83
C HIS A 35 -10.80 -6.31 -18.93
N GLU A 36 -11.55 -7.14 -19.62
CA GLU A 36 -11.43 -8.61 -19.64
C GLU A 36 -10.07 -9.14 -20.11
N ASN A 37 -9.33 -8.37 -20.90
CA ASN A 37 -8.06 -8.78 -21.51
C ASN A 37 -6.84 -8.01 -20.98
N PHE A 38 -6.97 -7.33 -19.84
CA PHE A 38 -5.91 -6.52 -19.30
C PHE A 38 -5.53 -6.99 -17.90
N CYS A 39 -4.32 -7.46 -17.79
CA CYS A 39 -3.74 -7.83 -16.51
C CYS A 39 -3.43 -6.55 -15.71
N THR A 40 -3.88 -6.47 -14.47
CA THR A 40 -3.55 -5.36 -13.57
C THR A 40 -2.26 -5.61 -12.82
N ASN A 41 -1.65 -6.78 -13.03
CA ASN A 41 -0.50 -7.24 -12.28
C ASN A 41 0.34 -8.18 -13.15
N ALA A 42 1.50 -7.72 -13.57
CA ALA A 42 2.43 -8.49 -14.36
C ALA A 42 3.02 -9.72 -13.62
N ALA A 43 2.76 -9.87 -12.32
CA ALA A 43 3.13 -11.06 -11.54
C ALA A 43 2.18 -12.24 -11.73
N ASP A 44 1.12 -12.10 -12.52
CA ASP A 44 0.19 -13.19 -12.78
C ASP A 44 0.80 -14.24 -13.72
N ILE A 45 1.29 -15.30 -13.10
CA ILE A 45 1.68 -16.54 -13.79
C ILE A 45 0.44 -17.39 -14.13
N VAL A 46 -0.70 -17.04 -13.57
CA VAL A 46 -1.95 -17.78 -13.77
C VAL A 46 -2.50 -17.45 -15.15
N ASN A 47 -2.60 -18.47 -15.99
CA ASN A 47 -3.22 -18.40 -17.30
C ASN A 47 -4.50 -17.56 -17.23
N GLN A 48 -4.55 -16.48 -18.01
CA GLN A 48 -5.70 -15.58 -18.06
C GLN A 48 -7.01 -16.32 -18.42
N GLU A 49 -6.92 -17.42 -19.13
CA GLU A 49 -8.02 -18.31 -19.48
C GLU A 49 -8.69 -19.00 -18.25
N ASN A 50 -7.99 -19.11 -17.15
CA ASN A 50 -8.48 -19.78 -15.92
C ASN A 50 -8.81 -18.81 -14.78
N ILE A 51 -8.61 -17.52 -14.97
CA ILE A 51 -9.04 -16.51 -14.00
C ILE A 51 -10.51 -16.21 -14.27
N SER A 52 -11.41 -16.89 -13.56
CA SER A 52 -12.77 -16.41 -13.50
C SER A 52 -12.74 -14.96 -13.03
N ASN A 53 -13.42 -14.07 -13.72
CA ASN A 53 -13.57 -12.65 -13.39
C ASN A 53 -13.91 -12.43 -11.90
N ASP A 54 -14.55 -13.39 -11.26
CA ASP A 54 -14.94 -13.39 -9.84
C ASP A 54 -13.75 -13.50 -8.87
N ARG A 55 -12.66 -14.19 -9.22
CA ARG A 55 -11.47 -14.29 -8.37
C ARG A 55 -10.68 -12.99 -8.29
N TRP A 56 -10.59 -12.26 -9.38
CA TRP A 56 -9.89 -10.98 -9.44
C TRP A 56 -10.61 -9.89 -8.66
N THR A 57 -11.91 -9.87 -8.76
CA THR A 57 -12.77 -8.90 -8.09
C THR A 57 -12.84 -9.14 -6.58
N THR A 58 -12.79 -10.37 -6.12
CA THR A 58 -12.79 -10.72 -4.69
C THR A 58 -11.44 -10.58 -4.01
N TYR A 59 -10.33 -10.66 -4.74
CA TYR A 59 -9.02 -10.78 -4.12
C TYR A 59 -8.42 -9.45 -3.64
N LYS A 60 -8.63 -8.32 -4.33
CA LYS A 60 -7.82 -7.12 -4.05
C LYS A 60 -8.53 -5.96 -3.35
N PHE A 61 -9.77 -5.68 -3.66
CA PHE A 61 -10.34 -4.38 -3.31
C PHE A 61 -11.76 -4.41 -2.74
N HIS A 62 -12.31 -5.59 -2.46
CA HIS A 62 -13.70 -5.73 -2.01
C HIS A 62 -13.85 -6.18 -0.57
N SER A 63 -12.76 -6.30 0.15
CA SER A 63 -12.79 -6.56 1.58
C SER A 63 -11.68 -5.79 2.31
N TRP A 64 -12.02 -5.27 3.48
CA TRP A 64 -11.11 -4.56 4.36
C TRP A 64 -11.18 -5.11 5.77
N LEU A 65 -10.03 -5.22 6.39
CA LEU A 65 -9.97 -5.36 7.84
C LEU A 65 -10.07 -3.96 8.45
N VAL A 66 -10.96 -3.80 9.42
CA VAL A 66 -11.00 -2.65 10.32
C VAL A 66 -10.63 -3.13 11.71
N VAL A 67 -9.70 -2.42 12.34
CA VAL A 67 -9.28 -2.64 13.72
C VAL A 67 -9.78 -1.48 14.57
N GLU A 68 -10.47 -1.79 15.66
CA GLU A 68 -10.91 -0.86 16.68
C GLU A 68 -10.09 -1.10 17.94
N VAL A 69 -9.40 -0.07 18.42
CA VAL A 69 -8.70 -0.05 19.71
C VAL A 69 -9.49 0.85 20.66
N GLU A 70 -10.05 0.26 21.72
CA GLU A 70 -10.81 0.98 22.73
C GLU A 70 -9.94 1.20 23.98
N THR A 71 -9.98 2.42 24.51
CA THR A 71 -9.23 2.81 25.70
C THR A 71 -10.11 2.90 26.94
N SER A 72 -9.51 2.81 28.12
CA SER A 72 -10.20 2.88 29.43
C SER A 72 -10.93 4.19 29.69
N ASP A 73 -10.56 5.25 28.97
CA ASP A 73 -11.20 6.57 29.00
C ASP A 73 -12.21 6.77 27.85
N GLY A 74 -12.55 5.69 27.14
CA GLY A 74 -13.65 5.65 26.18
C GLY A 74 -13.34 6.13 24.78
N PHE A 75 -12.06 6.38 24.44
CA PHE A 75 -11.68 6.68 23.06
C PHE A 75 -11.61 5.39 22.24
N ILE A 76 -12.09 5.45 21.01
CA ILE A 76 -11.99 4.36 20.03
C ILE A 76 -11.15 4.86 18.88
N GLY A 77 -9.99 4.23 18.67
CA GLY A 77 -9.13 4.44 17.53
C GLY A 77 -9.42 3.42 16.43
N LEU A 78 -9.36 3.86 15.19
CA LEU A 78 -9.62 3.05 13.99
C LEU A 78 -8.37 2.91 13.14
N GLY A 79 -8.08 1.68 12.73
CA GLY A 79 -7.07 1.36 11.74
C GLY A 79 -7.59 0.37 10.71
N ASN A 80 -6.88 0.18 9.61
CA ASN A 80 -7.32 -0.72 8.57
C ASN A 80 -6.17 -1.46 7.88
N ALA A 81 -6.53 -2.57 7.21
CA ALA A 81 -5.69 -3.29 6.28
C ALA A 81 -6.52 -3.75 5.08
N ALA A 82 -6.05 -3.46 3.88
CA ALA A 82 -6.77 -3.78 2.64
C ALA A 82 -6.33 -5.12 2.02
N LEU A 83 -5.07 -5.49 2.18
CA LEU A 83 -4.54 -6.74 1.63
C LEU A 83 -4.66 -7.89 2.64
N SER A 84 -5.19 -9.02 2.17
CA SER A 84 -5.33 -10.25 2.98
C SER A 84 -6.04 -10.02 4.33
N PRO A 85 -7.26 -9.45 4.33
CA PRO A 85 -7.92 -9.04 5.57
C PRO A 85 -8.22 -10.20 6.52
N GLU A 86 -8.60 -11.37 6.03
CA GLU A 86 -8.88 -12.54 6.87
C GLU A 86 -7.61 -13.06 7.58
N PRO A 87 -6.48 -13.31 6.91
CA PRO A 87 -5.23 -13.64 7.60
C PRO A 87 -4.80 -12.55 8.58
N CYS A 88 -4.89 -11.26 8.21
CA CYS A 88 -4.57 -10.16 9.12
C CYS A 88 -5.45 -10.17 10.36
N LYS A 89 -6.76 -10.43 10.21
CA LYS A 89 -7.67 -10.57 11.36
C LYS A 89 -7.22 -11.68 12.30
N SER A 90 -6.85 -12.84 11.76
CA SER A 90 -6.35 -13.96 12.57
C SER A 90 -5.09 -13.57 13.35
N VAL A 91 -4.16 -12.84 12.73
CA VAL A 91 -2.96 -12.33 13.40
C VAL A 91 -3.32 -11.36 14.52
N VAL A 92 -4.23 -10.42 14.27
CA VAL A 92 -4.68 -9.46 15.29
C VAL A 92 -5.30 -10.18 16.47
N ASP A 93 -6.28 -11.05 16.22
CA ASP A 93 -7.05 -11.70 17.29
C ASP A 93 -6.21 -12.66 18.13
N THR A 94 -5.31 -13.41 17.49
CA THR A 94 -4.55 -14.49 18.14
C THR A 94 -3.28 -13.99 18.82
N TYR A 95 -2.59 -13.03 18.21
CA TYR A 95 -1.23 -12.66 18.63
C TYR A 95 -1.13 -11.21 19.12
N LEU A 96 -1.71 -10.25 18.40
CA LEU A 96 -1.46 -8.84 18.68
C LEU A 96 -2.36 -8.32 19.81
N ALA A 97 -3.65 -8.57 19.75
CA ALA A 97 -4.61 -8.10 20.75
C ALA A 97 -4.26 -8.59 22.18
N PRO A 98 -4.03 -9.90 22.41
CA PRO A 98 -3.65 -10.38 23.75
C PRO A 98 -2.35 -9.77 24.28
N ALA A 99 -1.41 -9.42 23.38
CA ALA A 99 -0.12 -8.86 23.76
C ALA A 99 -0.19 -7.41 24.26
N ILE A 100 -1.20 -6.64 23.83
CA ILE A 100 -1.25 -5.19 24.05
C ILE A 100 -2.39 -4.72 24.97
N ILE A 101 -3.35 -5.59 25.29
CA ILE A 101 -4.39 -5.24 26.29
C ILE A 101 -3.73 -4.90 27.61
N GLY A 102 -4.18 -3.80 28.23
CA GLY A 102 -3.62 -3.25 29.48
C GLY A 102 -2.46 -2.27 29.30
N GLU A 103 -1.85 -2.20 28.11
CA GLU A 103 -0.82 -1.20 27.81
C GLU A 103 -1.44 0.20 27.65
N SER A 104 -0.66 1.23 27.92
CA SER A 104 -1.06 2.61 27.69
C SER A 104 -0.83 2.98 26.23
N ILE A 105 -1.82 3.57 25.55
CA ILE A 105 -1.65 4.04 24.17
C ILE A 105 -0.53 5.08 24.02
N TRP A 106 -0.12 5.73 25.13
CA TRP A 106 0.98 6.69 25.13
C TRP A 106 2.37 6.03 25.05
N ASP A 107 2.45 4.73 25.29
CA ASP A 107 3.65 3.92 25.15
C ASP A 107 3.69 3.22 23.76
N TYR A 108 3.24 3.92 22.70
CA TYR A 108 3.02 3.40 21.36
C TYR A 108 4.26 2.73 20.75
N GLU A 109 5.47 3.26 20.97
CA GLU A 109 6.72 2.65 20.54
C GLU A 109 6.94 1.28 21.21
N HIS A 110 6.70 1.21 22.53
CA HIS A 110 6.78 -0.05 23.27
C HIS A 110 5.77 -1.07 22.75
N ILE A 111 4.53 -0.64 22.52
CA ILE A 111 3.47 -1.49 21.95
C ILE A 111 3.87 -2.00 20.57
N TRP A 112 4.39 -1.12 19.70
CA TRP A 112 4.85 -1.52 18.38
C TRP A 112 5.96 -2.58 18.48
N GLN A 113 6.95 -2.38 19.34
CA GLN A 113 8.02 -3.35 19.58
C GLN A 113 7.52 -4.69 20.14
N LYS A 114 6.51 -4.68 21.01
CA LYS A 114 5.88 -5.92 21.49
C LYS A 114 5.24 -6.70 20.35
N MET A 115 4.43 -6.03 19.52
CA MET A 115 3.79 -6.66 18.37
C MET A 115 4.81 -7.21 17.37
N TYR A 116 5.83 -6.43 17.05
CA TYR A 116 6.88 -6.83 16.12
C TYR A 116 7.67 -8.05 16.63
N ARG A 117 8.10 -8.03 17.89
CA ARG A 117 8.86 -9.13 18.49
C ARG A 117 8.03 -10.40 18.64
N GLN A 118 6.74 -10.28 18.93
CA GLN A 118 5.80 -11.40 19.00
C GLN A 118 5.70 -12.14 17.66
N THR A 119 5.83 -11.42 16.55
CA THR A 119 5.68 -11.97 15.20
C THR A 119 7.00 -12.14 14.45
N LEU A 120 8.13 -11.79 15.05
CA LEU A 120 9.44 -11.68 14.40
C LEU A 120 9.85 -12.93 13.60
N ALA A 121 9.55 -14.12 14.12
CA ALA A 121 9.96 -15.37 13.49
C ALA A 121 9.28 -15.63 12.14
N TRP A 122 8.06 -15.10 11.94
CA TRP A 122 7.22 -15.41 10.78
C TRP A 122 6.52 -14.20 10.16
N GLY A 123 6.46 -13.05 10.86
CA GLY A 123 5.66 -11.89 10.48
C GLY A 123 6.45 -10.65 10.08
N ARG A 124 7.76 -10.76 9.81
CA ARG A 124 8.65 -9.62 9.50
C ARG A 124 8.22 -8.80 8.28
N LYS A 125 7.44 -9.37 7.38
CA LYS A 125 6.91 -8.75 6.17
C LYS A 125 5.60 -9.44 5.75
N GLY A 126 4.86 -8.83 4.86
CA GLY A 126 3.57 -9.35 4.41
C GLY A 126 2.50 -9.26 5.49
N VAL A 127 1.73 -10.33 5.67
CA VAL A 127 0.53 -10.37 6.53
C VAL A 127 0.80 -9.91 7.97
N GLY A 128 1.93 -10.32 8.56
CA GLY A 128 2.27 -9.92 9.94
C GLY A 128 2.44 -8.42 10.07
N MET A 129 3.23 -7.80 9.19
CA MET A 129 3.42 -6.34 9.20
C MET A 129 2.15 -5.58 8.83
N THR A 130 1.35 -6.10 7.92
CA THR A 130 0.07 -5.49 7.57
C THR A 130 -0.89 -5.46 8.76
N ALA A 131 -0.93 -6.55 9.54
CA ALA A 131 -1.73 -6.61 10.77
C ALA A 131 -1.21 -5.65 11.85
N ILE A 132 0.11 -5.59 12.07
CA ILE A 132 0.75 -4.64 13.00
C ILE A 132 0.39 -3.20 12.59
N SER A 133 0.52 -2.87 11.31
CA SER A 133 0.20 -1.51 10.81
C SER A 133 -1.25 -1.14 11.05
N ALA A 134 -2.20 -2.06 10.89
CA ALA A 134 -3.61 -1.81 11.17
C ALA A 134 -3.86 -1.47 12.65
N VAL A 135 -3.21 -2.19 13.56
CA VAL A 135 -3.30 -1.92 15.01
C VAL A 135 -2.60 -0.61 15.36
N ASP A 136 -1.42 -0.37 14.81
CA ASP A 136 -0.63 0.85 15.05
C ASP A 136 -1.38 2.11 14.61
N ILE A 137 -2.01 2.10 13.43
CA ILE A 137 -2.87 3.18 12.96
C ILE A 137 -4.02 3.43 13.93
N ALA A 138 -4.65 2.37 14.45
CA ALA A 138 -5.72 2.50 15.43
C ALA A 138 -5.23 3.14 16.75
N ILE A 139 -4.03 2.80 17.20
CA ILE A 139 -3.40 3.41 18.38
C ILE A 139 -3.14 4.90 18.15
N TRP A 140 -2.57 5.27 17.00
CA TRP A 140 -2.34 6.67 16.63
C TRP A 140 -3.64 7.48 16.53
N ASP A 141 -4.72 6.90 16.01
CA ASP A 141 -6.04 7.54 15.96
C ASP A 141 -6.62 7.74 17.38
N ALA A 142 -6.49 6.74 18.25
CA ALA A 142 -6.88 6.88 19.66
C ALA A 142 -6.06 7.97 20.38
N LEU A 143 -4.74 8.03 20.13
CA LEU A 143 -3.88 9.09 20.66
C LEU A 143 -4.32 10.47 20.22
N GLY A 144 -4.60 10.65 18.92
CA GLY A 144 -5.09 11.91 18.38
C GLY A 144 -6.38 12.37 19.04
N LYS A 145 -7.32 11.44 19.23
CA LYS A 145 -8.59 11.69 19.91
C LYS A 145 -8.39 12.02 21.38
N SER A 146 -7.58 11.27 22.11
CA SER A 146 -7.25 11.53 23.52
C SER A 146 -6.55 12.87 23.70
N ALA A 147 -5.61 13.20 22.83
CA ALA A 147 -4.90 14.48 22.82
C ALA A 147 -5.73 15.65 22.28
N LYS A 148 -6.90 15.40 21.67
CA LYS A 148 -7.69 16.37 20.92
C LYS A 148 -6.89 17.11 19.84
N GLN A 149 -5.99 16.38 19.18
CA GLN A 149 -5.14 16.88 18.13
C GLN A 149 -5.15 15.92 16.94
N PRO A 150 -5.10 16.41 15.69
CA PRO A 150 -4.91 15.55 14.54
C PRO A 150 -3.52 14.90 14.59
N VAL A 151 -3.44 13.66 14.13
CA VAL A 151 -2.21 12.84 14.21
C VAL A 151 -0.98 13.56 13.64
N PHE A 152 -1.13 14.31 12.52
CA PHE A 152 0.00 15.04 11.94
C PHE A 152 0.66 16.05 12.91
N LYS A 153 -0.10 16.59 13.88
CA LYS A 153 0.46 17.48 14.91
C LYS A 153 1.26 16.71 15.96
N LEU A 154 0.85 15.48 16.27
CA LEU A 154 1.59 14.59 17.17
C LEU A 154 2.90 14.12 16.52
N LEU A 155 2.92 14.01 15.18
CA LEU A 155 4.09 13.63 14.38
C LEU A 155 5.01 14.81 14.00
N GLY A 156 4.91 15.94 14.68
CA GLY A 156 5.81 17.08 14.47
C GLY A 156 5.18 18.30 13.78
N GLY A 157 3.91 18.19 13.37
CA GLY A 157 3.16 19.32 12.84
C GLY A 157 3.22 19.50 11.32
N LYS A 158 2.67 20.60 10.87
CA LYS A 158 2.50 20.89 9.44
C LYS A 158 3.75 21.51 8.85
N THR A 159 4.35 20.88 7.87
CA THR A 159 5.52 21.41 7.13
C THR A 159 5.11 22.17 5.85
N LYS A 160 4.02 21.75 5.19
CA LYS A 160 3.50 22.35 3.96
C LYS A 160 2.00 22.54 4.04
N SER A 161 1.49 23.61 3.40
CA SER A 161 0.05 23.87 3.33
C SER A 161 -0.66 23.05 2.25
N LYS A 162 0.07 22.72 1.17
CA LYS A 162 -0.39 21.89 0.05
C LYS A 162 0.70 20.89 -0.30
N LEU A 163 0.31 19.67 -0.62
CA LEU A 163 1.20 18.62 -1.08
C LEU A 163 0.97 18.39 -2.59
N PRO A 164 2.03 18.27 -3.40
CA PRO A 164 1.88 17.81 -4.77
C PRO A 164 1.36 16.37 -4.77
N CYS A 165 0.40 16.10 -5.66
CA CYS A 165 -0.20 14.79 -5.81
C CYS A 165 -0.10 14.35 -7.27
N TYR A 166 -0.09 13.05 -7.50
CA TYR A 166 -0.22 12.46 -8.82
C TYR A 166 -1.47 11.56 -8.91
N ALA A 167 -2.03 11.43 -10.11
CA ALA A 167 -3.10 10.48 -10.37
C ALA A 167 -2.51 9.06 -10.43
N SER A 168 -2.84 8.21 -9.45
CA SER A 168 -2.37 6.82 -9.36
C SER A 168 -3.48 5.88 -9.81
N LYS A 169 -3.72 5.82 -11.11
CA LYS A 169 -4.72 4.93 -11.73
C LYS A 169 -4.21 4.43 -13.07
N LEU A 170 -4.84 4.77 -14.19
CA LEU A 170 -4.39 4.42 -15.53
C LEU A 170 -4.00 2.93 -15.64
N TYR A 171 -4.91 2.04 -15.27
CA TYR A 171 -4.72 0.60 -15.46
C TYR A 171 -4.54 0.28 -16.95
N SER A 172 -3.84 -0.83 -17.23
CA SER A 172 -3.76 -1.31 -18.61
C SER A 172 -5.18 -1.59 -19.13
N GLN A 173 -5.48 -1.03 -20.30
CA GLN A 173 -6.82 -0.99 -20.89
C GLN A 173 -6.69 -0.62 -22.38
N PRO A 174 -7.77 -0.69 -23.20
CA PRO A 174 -7.72 -0.24 -24.60
C PRO A 174 -7.15 1.16 -24.72
N LEU A 175 -6.27 1.35 -25.71
CA LEU A 175 -5.47 2.58 -25.84
C LEU A 175 -6.32 3.85 -25.91
N ASP A 176 -7.46 3.82 -26.61
CA ASP A 176 -8.37 4.96 -26.69
C ASP A 176 -8.98 5.32 -25.34
N SER A 177 -9.33 4.32 -24.53
CA SER A 177 -9.85 4.52 -23.18
C SER A 177 -8.77 5.07 -22.26
N LEU A 178 -7.54 4.56 -22.38
CA LEU A 178 -6.38 5.00 -21.62
C LEU A 178 -6.02 6.46 -21.96
N ALA A 179 -6.02 6.81 -23.24
CA ALA A 179 -5.79 8.16 -23.73
C ALA A 179 -6.82 9.14 -23.16
N LYS A 180 -8.10 8.75 -23.23
CA LYS A 180 -9.18 9.57 -22.66
C LYS A 180 -9.03 9.75 -21.16
N GLU A 181 -8.77 8.70 -20.40
CA GLU A 181 -8.58 8.77 -18.95
C GLU A 181 -7.39 9.68 -18.59
N ALA A 182 -6.26 9.55 -19.30
CA ALA A 182 -5.10 10.40 -19.09
C ALA A 182 -5.42 11.88 -19.36
N LYS A 183 -6.17 12.16 -20.44
CA LYS A 183 -6.63 13.53 -20.75
C LYS A 183 -7.55 14.08 -19.66
N ASP A 184 -8.47 13.28 -19.17
CA ASP A 184 -9.40 13.70 -18.11
C ASP A 184 -8.63 14.13 -16.84
N TYR A 185 -7.49 13.49 -16.50
CA TYR A 185 -6.63 13.89 -15.39
C TYR A 185 -5.85 15.19 -15.70
N VAL A 186 -5.39 15.39 -16.93
CA VAL A 186 -4.79 16.68 -17.34
C VAL A 186 -5.79 17.82 -17.17
N ASP A 187 -7.02 17.61 -17.63
CA ASP A 187 -8.09 18.59 -17.55
C ASP A 187 -8.49 18.91 -16.09
N GLN A 188 -8.35 17.95 -15.16
CA GLN A 188 -8.48 18.14 -13.71
C GLN A 188 -7.28 18.87 -13.07
N GLY A 189 -6.23 19.13 -13.83
CA GLY A 189 -5.06 19.88 -13.36
C GLY A 189 -3.93 19.04 -12.75
N PHE A 190 -3.97 17.72 -12.84
CA PHE A 190 -2.85 16.86 -12.42
C PHE A 190 -1.61 17.14 -13.27
N LYS A 191 -0.47 17.29 -12.61
CA LYS A 191 0.85 17.49 -13.21
C LYS A 191 1.74 16.27 -13.15
N ALA A 192 1.22 15.19 -12.61
CA ALA A 192 1.91 13.90 -12.53
C ALA A 192 0.89 12.76 -12.55
N MET A 193 1.25 11.64 -13.19
CA MET A 193 0.40 10.47 -13.32
C MET A 193 1.22 9.20 -13.27
N LYS A 194 0.63 8.13 -12.75
CA LYS A 194 1.22 6.79 -12.75
C LYS A 194 0.29 5.80 -13.44
N LEU A 195 0.80 5.17 -14.53
CA LEU A 195 0.10 4.09 -15.23
C LEU A 195 0.58 2.73 -14.70
N ARG A 196 -0.24 1.71 -14.93
CA ARG A 196 0.08 0.32 -14.59
C ARG A 196 0.32 -0.49 -15.84
N LEU A 197 1.43 -1.26 -15.82
CA LEU A 197 1.80 -2.15 -16.93
C LEU A 197 1.22 -3.54 -16.67
N GLY A 198 0.66 -4.16 -17.73
CA GLY A 198 -0.12 -5.37 -17.60
C GLY A 198 0.60 -6.65 -17.98
N TRP A 199 1.74 -6.57 -18.67
CA TRP A 199 2.39 -7.76 -19.26
C TRP A 199 3.77 -7.99 -18.67
N GLY A 200 4.13 -9.27 -18.59
CA GLY A 200 5.36 -9.74 -17.96
C GLY A 200 6.17 -10.72 -18.83
N PRO A 201 7.15 -11.42 -18.24
CA PRO A 201 8.06 -12.31 -18.97
C PRO A 201 7.36 -13.43 -19.76
N THR A 202 6.22 -13.92 -19.29
CA THR A 202 5.44 -14.97 -19.96
C THR A 202 4.80 -14.52 -21.26
N ASP A 203 4.61 -13.22 -21.44
CA ASP A 203 4.00 -12.62 -22.63
C ASP A 203 5.04 -12.31 -23.73
N GLY A 204 6.32 -12.56 -23.46
CA GLY A 204 7.42 -12.42 -24.41
C GLY A 204 7.54 -11.03 -25.03
N ALA A 205 7.92 -11.00 -26.32
CA ALA A 205 8.13 -9.76 -27.05
C ALA A 205 6.82 -9.00 -27.33
N GLU A 206 5.72 -9.70 -27.49
CA GLU A 206 4.40 -9.08 -27.70
C GLU A 206 3.96 -8.31 -26.47
N GLY A 207 4.12 -8.88 -25.27
CA GLY A 207 3.83 -8.19 -24.01
C GLY A 207 4.71 -6.95 -23.81
N MET A 208 6.00 -7.01 -24.21
CA MET A 208 6.87 -5.82 -24.20
C MET A 208 6.31 -4.71 -25.10
N HIS A 209 5.89 -5.06 -26.31
CA HIS A 209 5.29 -4.10 -27.25
C HIS A 209 4.04 -3.44 -26.67
N LYS A 210 3.14 -4.24 -26.11
CA LYS A 210 1.91 -3.74 -25.47
C LYS A 210 2.21 -2.77 -24.32
N ASN A 211 3.18 -3.09 -23.46
CA ASN A 211 3.58 -2.17 -22.38
C ASN A 211 4.15 -0.84 -22.95
N ILE A 212 4.94 -0.91 -24.02
CA ILE A 212 5.49 0.30 -24.67
C ILE A 212 4.35 1.15 -25.26
N GLU A 213 3.37 0.53 -25.90
CA GLU A 213 2.21 1.23 -26.47
C GLU A 213 1.39 1.94 -25.39
N LEU A 214 1.17 1.32 -24.22
CA LEU A 214 0.52 2.00 -23.08
C LEU A 214 1.27 3.27 -22.68
N ILE A 215 2.61 3.17 -22.50
CA ILE A 215 3.44 4.31 -22.09
C ILE A 215 3.40 5.42 -23.14
N LYS A 216 3.60 5.07 -24.42
CA LYS A 216 3.59 6.03 -25.53
C LYS A 216 2.23 6.71 -25.70
N THR A 217 1.16 5.95 -25.55
CA THR A 217 -0.19 6.50 -25.61
C THR A 217 -0.42 7.55 -24.54
N VAL A 218 -0.07 7.27 -23.30
CA VAL A 218 -0.22 8.26 -22.21
C VAL A 218 0.70 9.45 -22.46
N ARG A 219 1.98 9.24 -22.78
CA ARG A 219 2.95 10.30 -23.05
C ARG A 219 2.48 11.23 -24.16
N SER A 220 1.96 10.69 -25.26
CA SER A 220 1.45 11.50 -26.39
C SER A 220 0.29 12.43 -26.01
N VAL A 221 -0.53 12.02 -25.04
CA VAL A 221 -1.67 12.79 -24.56
C VAL A 221 -1.27 13.83 -23.53
N VAL A 222 -0.40 13.47 -22.58
CA VAL A 222 -0.06 14.36 -21.46
C VAL A 222 1.08 15.33 -21.80
N GLY A 223 1.88 15.03 -22.81
CA GLY A 223 3.04 15.83 -23.20
C GLY A 223 4.20 15.76 -22.20
N ASP A 224 5.27 16.51 -22.49
CA ASP A 224 6.52 16.44 -21.74
C ASP A 224 6.48 17.18 -20.38
N ASN A 225 5.49 18.04 -20.19
CA ASN A 225 5.36 18.85 -18.98
C ASN A 225 4.63 18.13 -17.82
N VAL A 226 4.20 16.89 -18.03
CA VAL A 226 3.57 16.05 -17.02
C VAL A 226 4.53 14.93 -16.63
N ASP A 227 4.83 14.84 -15.35
CA ASP A 227 5.60 13.72 -14.80
C ASP A 227 4.83 12.41 -15.00
N LEU A 228 5.41 11.47 -15.74
CA LEU A 228 4.83 10.17 -15.97
C LEU A 228 5.64 9.10 -15.25
N MET A 229 4.95 8.22 -14.55
CA MET A 229 5.50 7.07 -13.84
C MET A 229 4.82 5.80 -14.32
N ALA A 230 5.50 4.66 -14.18
CA ALA A 230 4.93 3.35 -14.48
C ALA A 230 5.09 2.39 -13.30
N ASP A 231 4.09 1.56 -13.07
CA ASP A 231 4.02 0.59 -11.98
C ASP A 231 3.89 -0.82 -12.55
N VAL A 232 4.79 -1.70 -12.17
CA VAL A 232 4.88 -3.09 -12.63
C VAL A 232 4.41 -4.10 -11.58
N TYR A 233 4.31 -3.66 -10.34
CA TYR A 233 3.83 -4.48 -9.22
C TYR A 233 4.60 -5.80 -9.05
N MET A 234 5.94 -5.76 -9.09
CA MET A 234 6.84 -6.91 -8.90
C MET A 234 6.69 -8.01 -9.97
N GLY A 235 6.15 -7.68 -11.14
CA GLY A 235 5.78 -8.67 -12.17
C GLY A 235 6.88 -9.07 -13.12
N TRP A 236 8.06 -8.43 -13.09
CA TRP A 236 9.13 -8.70 -14.04
C TRP A 236 10.29 -9.46 -13.40
N THR A 237 11.04 -10.15 -14.25
CA THR A 237 12.38 -10.62 -13.90
C THR A 237 13.40 -9.50 -14.14
N PHE A 238 14.58 -9.60 -13.55
CA PHE A 238 15.66 -8.63 -13.73
C PHE A 238 16.01 -8.43 -15.21
N GLU A 239 16.18 -9.52 -15.95
CA GLU A 239 16.51 -9.44 -17.38
C GLU A 239 15.40 -8.81 -18.22
N TYR A 240 14.13 -9.11 -17.91
CA TYR A 240 13.00 -8.46 -18.57
C TYR A 240 12.97 -6.96 -18.27
N ALA A 241 13.15 -6.58 -17.01
CA ALA A 241 13.19 -5.18 -16.58
C ALA A 241 14.32 -4.41 -17.30
N LYS A 242 15.53 -4.96 -17.30
CA LYS A 242 16.71 -4.38 -17.97
C LYS A 242 16.47 -4.18 -19.48
N ARG A 243 15.82 -5.13 -20.13
CA ARG A 243 15.46 -5.01 -21.54
C ARG A 243 14.39 -3.94 -21.77
N MET A 244 13.33 -3.95 -20.95
CA MET A 244 12.26 -2.95 -21.03
C MET A 244 12.79 -1.52 -20.80
N MET A 245 13.64 -1.30 -19.80
CA MET A 245 14.21 0.02 -19.51
C MET A 245 14.92 0.62 -20.72
N ARG A 246 15.67 -0.19 -21.49
CA ARG A 246 16.32 0.27 -22.72
C ARG A 246 15.33 0.66 -23.82
N LEU A 247 14.17 -0.01 -23.87
CA LEU A 247 13.16 0.23 -24.89
C LEU A 247 12.29 1.46 -24.59
N ILE A 248 12.19 1.86 -23.32
CA ILE A 248 11.36 2.97 -22.86
C ILE A 248 12.17 4.18 -22.38
N ASP A 249 13.49 4.18 -22.58
CA ASP A 249 14.39 5.25 -22.11
C ASP A 249 13.98 6.64 -22.66
N ASN A 250 13.55 6.68 -23.91
CA ASN A 250 13.09 7.91 -24.55
C ASN A 250 11.74 8.45 -24.07
N GLU A 251 11.00 7.68 -23.28
CA GLU A 251 9.67 8.07 -22.79
C GLU A 251 9.74 8.94 -21.52
N ASN A 252 10.94 9.22 -21.05
CA ASN A 252 11.21 10.11 -19.91
C ASN A 252 10.33 9.81 -18.68
N LEU A 253 10.31 8.56 -18.24
CA LEU A 253 9.60 8.17 -17.01
C LEU A 253 10.35 8.70 -15.80
N ARG A 254 9.64 9.33 -14.87
CA ARG A 254 10.22 9.80 -13.61
C ARG A 254 10.70 8.65 -12.72
N TRP A 255 9.96 7.53 -12.69
CA TRP A 255 10.38 6.26 -12.10
C TRP A 255 9.61 5.09 -12.70
N LEU A 256 10.21 3.91 -12.56
CA LEU A 256 9.57 2.62 -12.78
C LEU A 256 9.40 1.96 -11.39
N GLU A 257 8.15 1.76 -10.96
CA GLU A 257 7.80 1.26 -9.63
C GLU A 257 7.80 -0.26 -9.60
N GLU A 258 8.48 -0.82 -8.60
CA GLU A 258 8.51 -2.26 -8.33
C GLU A 258 8.66 -3.15 -9.57
N PRO A 259 9.67 -2.94 -10.45
CA PRO A 259 9.79 -3.77 -11.64
C PRO A 259 10.07 -5.23 -11.30
N VAL A 260 10.79 -5.51 -10.21
CA VAL A 260 11.16 -6.83 -9.73
C VAL A 260 10.73 -7.03 -8.29
N ILE A 261 10.70 -8.29 -7.84
CA ILE A 261 10.37 -8.61 -6.45
C ILE A 261 11.34 -7.92 -5.48
N ALA A 262 10.83 -7.48 -4.33
CA ALA A 262 11.65 -6.96 -3.25
C ALA A 262 12.72 -7.99 -2.84
N CYS A 263 13.90 -7.55 -2.48
CA CYS A 263 15.11 -8.33 -2.18
C CYS A 263 15.91 -8.82 -3.39
N LEU A 264 15.37 -8.84 -4.61
CA LEU A 264 16.15 -9.27 -5.77
C LEU A 264 17.24 -8.25 -6.12
N LEU A 265 16.97 -6.96 -6.00
CA LEU A 265 17.97 -5.90 -6.18
C LEU A 265 19.10 -6.00 -5.13
N TYR A 266 18.77 -6.35 -3.90
CA TYR A 266 19.76 -6.53 -2.83
C TYR A 266 20.70 -7.72 -3.08
N THR A 267 20.19 -8.78 -3.68
CA THR A 267 21.01 -9.97 -4.00
C THR A 267 21.86 -9.78 -5.25
N SER A 268 21.44 -8.96 -6.21
CA SER A 268 22.23 -8.64 -7.40
C SER A 268 23.41 -7.71 -7.07
N ASP A 269 23.20 -6.68 -6.25
CA ASP A 269 24.27 -5.77 -5.82
C ASP A 269 25.31 -6.51 -4.95
N ALA A 270 24.86 -7.38 -4.05
CA ALA A 270 25.77 -8.21 -3.24
C ALA A 270 26.56 -9.24 -4.04
N ALA A 271 26.05 -9.68 -5.19
CA ALA A 271 26.76 -10.58 -6.09
C ALA A 271 27.84 -9.84 -6.92
N ASP A 272 27.60 -8.58 -7.27
CA ASP A 272 28.56 -7.74 -7.99
C ASP A 272 29.71 -7.28 -7.07
N ASP A 273 29.45 -7.03 -5.78
CA ASP A 273 30.46 -6.67 -4.79
C ASP A 273 31.40 -7.85 -4.44
N VAL A 274 31.00 -9.10 -4.67
CA VAL A 274 31.84 -10.30 -4.43
C VAL A 274 32.65 -10.66 -5.68
N ALA A 275 32.33 -10.11 -6.83
CA ALA A 275 33.03 -10.36 -8.10
C ALA A 275 34.11 -9.31 -8.44
N SER A 276 34.28 -8.30 -7.60
CA SER A 276 35.36 -7.31 -7.63
C SER A 276 36.38 -7.56 -6.51
#